data_c098dd736a2f4b06551ec005e6cb4456
#
_entry.id   c098dd736a2f4b06551ec005e6cb4456
#
_cell.length_a   1.000
_cell.length_b   1.000
_cell.length_c   1.000
_cell.angle_alpha   90.00
_cell.angle_beta   90.00
_cell.angle_gamma   90.00
#
_symmetry.space_group_name_H-M   'P 1'
#
loop_
_entity.id
_entity.type
_entity.pdbx_description
1 polymer ?
#
loop_
_entity_poly.entity_id
_entity_poly.type
_entity_poly.pdbx_seq_one_letter_code
_entity_poly.pdbx_strand_id
1 'polypeptide(L)'
;MRAGRMDRIISLKKKSVTTDDFGEEIITWIDLVKVGTEIATGTLTIGTLYQITATETNHFYTGCAKYDTFTAAAETVLNAANKVKPVTLPATVWAERRELKGDEKWQSLQTIAKVACKYRIRYRDDVGPLDMLTDIDGTEYEIHAAIELGRREGIELIVSARGE
;
A
#
# COMPACT_ATOMS: atom_id res chain seq x y z
N MET A 1 -0.30 21.02 2.89
CA MET A 1 -1.47 20.37 2.27
C MET A 1 -2.70 20.55 3.16
N ARG A 2 -3.84 21.00 2.64
CA ARG A 2 -5.06 21.19 3.44
C ARG A 2 -5.80 19.86 3.56
N ALA A 3 -6.01 19.38 4.80
CA ALA A 3 -6.65 18.08 5.07
C ALA A 3 -8.11 17.96 4.55
N GLY A 4 -8.82 19.08 4.39
CA GLY A 4 -10.22 19.09 3.95
C GLY A 4 -10.47 18.75 2.46
N ARG A 5 -9.43 18.41 1.69
CA ARG A 5 -9.56 17.97 0.29
C ARG A 5 -9.26 16.48 0.12
N MET A 6 -8.78 15.81 1.17
CA MET A 6 -8.56 14.38 1.17
C MET A 6 -9.86 13.70 1.61
N ASP A 7 -10.72 13.43 0.65
CA ASP A 7 -12.08 12.92 0.85
C ASP A 7 -12.25 11.46 0.43
N ARG A 8 -11.21 10.87 -0.16
CA ARG A 8 -11.22 9.48 -0.61
C ARG A 8 -10.24 8.63 0.17
N ILE A 9 -10.61 7.38 0.36
CA ILE A 9 -9.73 6.35 0.94
C ILE A 9 -9.26 5.48 -0.21
N ILE A 10 -7.96 5.32 -0.35
CA ILE A 10 -7.34 4.44 -1.34
C ILE A 10 -6.47 3.41 -0.64
N SER A 11 -6.34 2.23 -1.23
CA SER A 11 -5.39 1.20 -0.80
C SER A 11 -4.22 1.14 -1.76
N LEU A 12 -3.01 1.13 -1.23
CA LEU A 12 -1.77 1.04 -1.99
C LEU A 12 -1.26 -0.40 -1.97
N LYS A 13 -0.86 -0.92 -3.13
CA LYS A 13 -0.33 -2.27 -3.29
C LYS A 13 1.00 -2.24 -4.02
N LYS A 14 1.92 -3.09 -3.62
CA LYS A 14 3.22 -3.28 -4.23
C LYS A 14 3.26 -4.55 -5.05
N LYS A 15 3.91 -4.48 -6.21
CA LYS A 15 4.17 -5.65 -7.05
C LYS A 15 5.15 -6.59 -6.34
N SER A 16 4.76 -7.84 -6.16
CA SER A 16 5.62 -8.93 -5.72
C SER A 16 5.73 -9.94 -6.85
N VAL A 17 6.96 -10.32 -7.20
CA VAL A 17 7.22 -11.31 -8.24
C VAL A 17 7.81 -12.54 -7.56
N THR A 18 7.18 -13.67 -7.76
CA THR A 18 7.68 -14.99 -7.36
C THR A 18 7.83 -15.86 -8.60
N THR A 19 8.73 -16.82 -8.57
CA THR A 19 8.92 -17.78 -9.67
C THR A 19 8.31 -19.10 -9.25
N ASP A 20 7.55 -19.72 -10.13
CA ASP A 20 7.03 -21.07 -9.91
C ASP A 20 8.10 -22.16 -10.17
N ASP A 21 7.74 -23.41 -9.96
CA ASP A 21 8.65 -24.56 -10.15
C ASP A 21 9.04 -24.79 -11.63
N PHE A 22 8.37 -24.12 -12.56
CA PHE A 22 8.64 -24.18 -14.01
C PHE A 22 9.44 -22.96 -14.50
N GLY A 23 9.76 -22.01 -13.63
CA GLY A 23 10.49 -20.80 -13.94
C GLY A 23 9.62 -19.63 -14.47
N GLU A 24 8.28 -19.73 -14.39
CA GLU A 24 7.38 -18.67 -14.77
C GLU A 24 7.24 -17.62 -13.64
N GLU A 25 7.18 -16.35 -14.03
CA GLU A 25 6.97 -15.25 -13.08
C GLU A 25 5.51 -15.15 -12.67
N ILE A 26 5.22 -15.39 -11.40
CA ILE A 26 3.91 -15.15 -10.80
C ILE A 26 3.92 -13.75 -10.18
N ILE A 27 3.08 -12.86 -10.71
CA ILE A 27 2.91 -11.51 -10.20
C ILE A 27 1.76 -11.51 -9.19
N THR A 28 2.05 -11.14 -7.96
CA THR A 28 1.08 -10.92 -6.89
C THR A 28 1.13 -9.47 -6.40
N TRP A 29 -0.01 -8.95 -5.96
CA TRP A 29 -0.11 -7.61 -5.41
C TRP A 29 -0.30 -7.72 -3.90
N ILE A 30 0.68 -7.22 -3.14
CA ILE A 30 0.66 -7.22 -1.68
C ILE A 30 0.42 -5.80 -1.16
N ASP A 31 -0.27 -5.67 -0.04
CA ASP A 31 -0.51 -4.38 0.58
C ASP A 31 0.79 -3.65 0.90
N LEU A 32 0.88 -2.39 0.48
CA LEU A 32 2.03 -1.54 0.72
C LEU A 32 1.99 -0.99 2.15
N VAL A 33 2.55 -1.73 3.07
CA VAL A 33 2.69 -1.33 4.48
C VAL A 33 4.15 -1.03 4.80
N LYS A 34 4.40 0.07 5.49
CA LYS A 34 5.71 0.34 6.08
C LYS A 34 5.73 -0.19 7.49
N VAL A 35 6.68 -1.05 7.77
CA VAL A 35 6.79 -1.73 9.06
C VAL A 35 8.06 -1.33 9.79
N GLY A 36 8.02 -1.40 11.11
CA GLY A 36 9.17 -1.20 11.99
C GLY A 36 10.04 -2.44 12.14
N THR A 37 10.82 -2.48 13.21
CA THR A 37 11.70 -3.60 13.54
C THR A 37 10.87 -4.84 13.90
N GLU A 38 11.35 -6.00 13.48
CA GLU A 38 10.73 -7.29 13.79
C GLU A 38 10.77 -7.58 15.30
N ILE A 39 9.64 -8.01 15.83
CA ILE A 39 9.47 -8.43 17.22
C ILE A 39 9.23 -9.95 17.22
N ALA A 40 10.15 -10.69 17.81
CA ALA A 40 10.08 -12.14 17.93
C ALA A 40 9.67 -12.62 19.32
N THR A 41 9.79 -11.75 20.33
CA THR A 41 9.46 -12.05 21.73
C THR A 41 8.91 -10.80 22.40
N GLY A 42 8.04 -10.99 23.39
CA GLY A 42 7.44 -9.89 24.14
C GLY A 42 5.92 -9.83 23.99
N THR A 43 5.33 -8.80 24.54
CA THR A 43 3.87 -8.59 24.54
C THR A 43 3.48 -7.55 23.50
N LEU A 44 2.44 -7.83 22.74
CA LEU A 44 1.88 -6.90 21.75
C LEU A 44 1.11 -5.78 22.46
N THR A 45 1.26 -4.57 21.98
CA THR A 45 0.50 -3.42 22.47
C THR A 45 -0.89 -3.40 21.88
N ILE A 46 -1.91 -3.38 22.74
CA ILE A 46 -3.32 -3.32 22.32
C ILE A 46 -3.58 -2.09 21.45
N GLY A 47 -4.36 -2.27 20.39
CA GLY A 47 -4.71 -1.20 19.42
C GLY A 47 -3.62 -0.90 18.41
N THR A 48 -2.44 -1.51 18.48
CA THR A 48 -1.38 -1.35 17.48
C THR A 48 -1.62 -2.30 16.31
N LEU A 49 -1.45 -1.77 15.09
CA LEU A 49 -1.49 -2.58 13.87
C LEU A 49 -0.15 -3.28 13.66
N TYR A 50 -0.18 -4.58 13.43
CA TYR A 50 1.00 -5.41 13.18
C TYR A 50 0.87 -6.16 11.87
N GLN A 51 2.02 -6.42 11.22
CA GLN A 51 2.12 -7.31 10.08
C GLN A 51 2.84 -8.60 10.49
N ILE A 52 2.31 -9.75 10.09
CA ILE A 52 2.87 -11.06 10.37
C ILE A 52 4.05 -11.29 9.43
N THR A 53 5.24 -11.62 9.98
CA THR A 53 6.45 -11.89 9.19
C THR A 53 6.83 -13.37 9.17
N ALA A 54 6.48 -14.11 10.21
CA ALA A 54 6.63 -15.56 10.26
C ALA A 54 5.52 -16.18 11.11
N THR A 55 4.96 -17.28 10.63
CA THR A 55 3.98 -18.09 11.35
C THR A 55 4.40 -19.55 11.27
N GLU A 56 4.37 -20.26 12.39
CA GLU A 56 4.32 -21.71 12.40
C GLU A 56 2.87 -22.20 12.57
N THR A 57 2.67 -23.51 12.46
CA THR A 57 1.37 -24.20 12.31
C THR A 57 0.35 -23.94 13.44
N ASN A 58 0.73 -23.32 14.54
CA ASN A 58 -0.15 -22.92 15.65
C ASN A 58 -0.34 -21.39 15.64
N HIS A 59 -1.34 -20.95 14.93
CA HIS A 59 -1.62 -19.52 14.70
C HIS A 59 -2.10 -18.80 15.95
N PHE A 60 -1.46 -17.67 16.28
CA PHE A 60 -1.97 -16.69 17.22
C PHE A 60 -3.32 -16.12 16.79
N TYR A 61 -3.53 -16.06 15.49
CA TYR A 61 -4.73 -15.53 14.87
C TYR A 61 -5.21 -16.53 13.83
N THR A 62 -6.31 -17.19 14.09
CA THR A 62 -6.92 -18.16 13.19
C THR A 62 -7.27 -17.48 11.87
N GLY A 63 -6.69 -17.96 10.79
CA GLY A 63 -7.00 -17.47 9.43
C GLY A 63 -6.10 -16.38 8.87
N CYS A 64 -5.05 -15.94 9.59
CA CYS A 64 -4.09 -14.97 9.08
C CYS A 64 -2.88 -15.65 8.45
N ALA A 65 -2.49 -15.20 7.26
CA ALA A 65 -1.32 -15.66 6.53
C ALA A 65 -0.11 -14.73 6.77
N LYS A 66 1.06 -15.16 6.32
CA LYS A 66 2.25 -14.30 6.28
C LYS A 66 1.96 -13.06 5.43
N TYR A 67 2.38 -11.88 5.95
CA TYR A 67 2.12 -10.54 5.42
C TYR A 67 0.72 -9.97 5.69
N ASP A 68 -0.20 -10.73 6.28
CA ASP A 68 -1.46 -10.15 6.74
C ASP A 68 -1.21 -9.15 7.87
N THR A 69 -2.09 -8.16 7.94
CA THR A 69 -2.07 -7.17 9.02
C THR A 69 -3.24 -7.39 9.96
N PHE A 70 -3.01 -7.19 11.24
CA PHE A 70 -4.04 -7.27 12.27
C PHE A 70 -3.83 -6.21 13.34
N THR A 71 -4.90 -5.80 14.00
CA THR A 71 -4.82 -4.93 15.18
C THR A 71 -4.87 -5.80 16.44
N ALA A 72 -3.88 -5.65 17.32
CA ALA A 72 -3.88 -6.39 18.58
C ALA A 72 -5.09 -5.99 19.44
N ALA A 73 -6.00 -6.94 19.67
CA ALA A 73 -7.20 -6.74 20.48
C ALA A 73 -6.97 -7.03 21.97
N ALA A 74 -5.93 -7.80 22.30
CA ALA A 74 -5.55 -8.17 23.65
C ALA A 74 -4.03 -8.22 23.77
N GLU A 75 -3.54 -8.18 25.00
CA GLU A 75 -2.13 -8.46 25.29
C GLU A 75 -1.81 -9.91 24.93
N THR A 76 -1.02 -10.09 23.88
CA THR A 76 -0.61 -11.40 23.40
C THR A 76 0.89 -11.52 23.50
N VAL A 77 1.37 -12.57 24.14
CA VAL A 77 2.80 -12.84 24.27
C VAL A 77 3.27 -13.60 23.02
N LEU A 78 4.24 -13.03 22.33
CA LEU A 78 4.88 -13.67 21.19
C LEU A 78 5.85 -14.75 21.65
N ASN A 79 5.91 -15.85 20.90
CA ASN A 79 6.97 -16.84 20.99
C ASN A 79 7.91 -16.73 19.78
N ALA A 80 9.06 -17.40 19.85
CA ALA A 80 10.10 -17.30 18.79
C ALA A 80 9.63 -17.75 17.38
N ALA A 81 8.54 -18.52 17.32
CA ALA A 81 7.97 -19.04 16.08
C ALA A 81 7.05 -18.03 15.37
N ASN A 82 6.50 -17.07 16.13
CA ASN A 82 5.55 -16.08 15.63
C ASN A 82 6.19 -14.69 15.68
N LYS A 83 6.54 -14.18 14.52
CA LYS A 83 7.19 -12.88 14.40
C LYS A 83 6.27 -11.88 13.73
N VAL A 84 6.27 -10.66 14.27
CA VAL A 84 5.48 -9.55 13.75
C VAL A 84 6.31 -8.29 13.64
N LYS A 85 5.87 -7.34 12.82
CA LYS A 85 6.42 -5.99 12.74
C LYS A 85 5.30 -4.99 12.99
N PRO A 86 5.50 -3.97 13.84
CA PRO A 86 4.52 -2.91 13.98
C PRO A 86 4.40 -2.14 12.67
N VAL A 87 3.17 -1.89 12.22
CA VAL A 87 2.91 -1.10 11.02
C VAL A 87 3.01 0.38 11.35
N THR A 88 3.95 1.06 10.73
CA THR A 88 4.15 2.50 10.89
C THR A 88 3.34 3.32 9.89
N LEU A 89 3.17 2.81 8.68
CA LEU A 89 2.30 3.40 7.65
C LEU A 89 1.41 2.30 7.05
N PRO A 90 0.09 2.40 7.19
CA PRO A 90 -0.84 1.42 6.62
C PRO A 90 -0.88 1.53 5.10
N ALA A 91 -1.33 0.47 4.43
CA ALA A 91 -1.58 0.50 2.99
C ALA A 91 -2.72 1.45 2.61
N THR A 92 -3.72 1.59 3.51
CA THR A 92 -4.88 2.45 3.32
C THR A 92 -4.56 3.88 3.71
N VAL A 93 -4.78 4.82 2.81
CA VAL A 93 -4.48 6.25 3.01
C VAL A 93 -5.59 7.15 2.48
N TRP A 94 -5.71 8.33 3.09
CA TRP A 94 -6.58 9.38 2.57
C TRP A 94 -5.95 10.07 1.38
N ALA A 95 -6.75 10.30 0.33
CA ALA A 95 -6.32 10.91 -0.92
C ALA A 95 -7.30 11.97 -1.42
N GLU A 96 -6.77 12.92 -2.18
CA GLU A 96 -7.52 13.84 -3.01
C GLU A 96 -7.42 13.36 -4.47
N ARG A 97 -8.55 13.03 -5.11
CA ARG A 97 -8.58 12.70 -6.54
C ARG A 97 -8.73 13.99 -7.35
N ARG A 98 -7.94 14.10 -8.40
CA ARG A 98 -8.00 15.18 -9.37
C ARG A 98 -8.07 14.62 -10.78
N GLU A 99 -9.05 15.07 -11.52
CA GLU A 99 -9.11 14.79 -12.96
C GLU A 99 -8.12 15.69 -13.69
N LEU A 100 -7.53 15.16 -14.75
CA LEU A 100 -6.67 15.92 -15.65
C LEU A 100 -7.52 16.92 -16.43
N LYS A 101 -7.13 18.18 -16.41
CA LYS A 101 -7.74 19.19 -17.30
C LYS A 101 -7.36 18.91 -18.74
N GLY A 102 -8.18 19.42 -19.69
CA GLY A 102 -8.06 19.14 -21.12
C GLY A 102 -6.64 19.24 -21.69
N ASP A 103 -5.90 20.30 -21.38
CA ASP A 103 -4.53 20.51 -21.88
C ASP A 103 -3.52 19.53 -21.26
N GLU A 104 -3.65 19.21 -19.98
CA GLU A 104 -2.80 18.21 -19.32
C GLU A 104 -3.08 16.80 -19.87
N LYS A 105 -4.33 16.52 -20.23
CA LYS A 105 -4.73 15.26 -20.84
C LYS A 105 -4.10 15.07 -22.22
N TRP A 106 -4.03 16.11 -23.05
CA TRP A 106 -3.37 16.06 -24.35
C TRP A 106 -1.87 15.83 -24.25
N GLN A 107 -1.18 16.50 -23.33
CA GLN A 107 0.25 16.31 -23.09
C GLN A 107 0.56 14.91 -22.54
N SER A 108 -0.30 14.39 -21.67
CA SER A 108 -0.16 13.03 -21.12
C SER A 108 -0.43 11.95 -22.15
N LEU A 109 -1.40 12.15 -23.05
CA LEU A 109 -1.73 11.21 -24.12
C LEU A 109 -0.61 11.05 -25.16
N GLN A 110 0.27 12.05 -25.31
CA GLN A 110 1.46 11.93 -26.17
C GLN A 110 2.56 11.05 -25.53
N THR A 111 2.60 10.95 -24.20
CA THR A 111 3.65 10.22 -23.47
C THR A 111 3.15 8.89 -22.90
N ILE A 112 1.89 8.86 -22.43
CA ILE A 112 1.28 7.67 -21.82
C ILE A 112 -0.18 7.61 -22.26
N ALA A 113 -0.51 6.68 -23.14
CA ALA A 113 -1.82 6.58 -23.81
C ALA A 113 -3.05 6.39 -22.90
N LYS A 114 -2.89 6.29 -21.59
CA LYS A 114 -3.97 5.91 -20.63
C LYS A 114 -3.97 6.69 -19.30
N VAL A 115 -3.30 7.84 -19.18
CA VAL A 115 -3.36 8.58 -17.88
C VAL A 115 -4.80 9.04 -17.62
N ALA A 116 -5.41 8.51 -16.57
CA ALA A 116 -6.80 8.76 -16.25
C ALA A 116 -6.99 9.90 -15.25
N CYS A 117 -6.19 9.97 -14.20
CA CYS A 117 -6.31 10.96 -13.12
C CYS A 117 -5.04 11.09 -12.29
N LYS A 118 -5.08 12.03 -11.35
CA LYS A 118 -4.04 12.25 -10.35
C LYS A 118 -4.61 12.06 -8.95
N TYR A 119 -3.86 11.39 -8.08
CA TYR A 119 -4.17 11.29 -6.66
C TYR A 119 -3.11 12.02 -5.85
N ARG A 120 -3.52 12.80 -4.85
CA ARG A 120 -2.62 13.43 -3.89
C ARG A 120 -2.80 12.81 -2.54
N ILE A 121 -1.70 12.33 -1.97
CA ILE A 121 -1.64 11.72 -0.64
C ILE A 121 -0.65 12.48 0.25
N ARG A 122 -0.66 12.22 1.56
CA ARG A 122 0.41 12.65 2.44
C ARG A 122 1.72 12.01 2.03
N TYR A 123 2.83 12.67 2.34
CA TYR A 123 4.16 12.18 2.00
C TYR A 123 4.39 10.75 2.55
N ARG A 124 4.88 9.90 1.67
CA ARG A 124 5.37 8.54 1.95
C ARG A 124 6.61 8.32 1.09
N ASP A 125 7.63 7.67 1.65
CA ASP A 125 8.88 7.36 0.96
C ASP A 125 8.90 5.96 0.34
N ASP A 126 7.83 5.19 0.51
CA ASP A 126 7.70 3.79 0.11
C ASP A 126 6.84 3.57 -1.15
N VAL A 127 6.21 4.62 -1.69
CA VAL A 127 5.39 4.56 -2.91
C VAL A 127 6.23 4.95 -4.12
N GLY A 128 6.18 4.13 -5.16
CA GLY A 128 6.93 4.35 -6.39
C GLY A 128 6.14 4.06 -7.68
N PRO A 129 6.78 4.29 -8.83
CA PRO A 129 6.27 3.79 -10.10
C PRO A 129 6.18 2.27 -10.08
N LEU A 130 5.25 1.70 -10.83
CA LEU A 130 4.92 0.27 -10.89
C LEU A 130 4.17 -0.30 -9.67
N ASP A 131 3.92 0.52 -8.66
CA ASP A 131 2.97 0.18 -7.61
C ASP A 131 1.53 0.37 -8.12
N MET A 132 0.57 -0.15 -7.39
CA MET A 132 -0.85 -0.08 -7.73
C MET A 132 -1.63 0.60 -6.61
N LEU A 133 -2.68 1.29 -6.97
CA LEU A 133 -3.67 1.78 -6.01
C LEU A 133 -5.06 1.25 -6.38
N THR A 134 -5.85 0.98 -5.36
CA THR A 134 -7.27 0.65 -5.49
C THR A 134 -8.08 1.77 -4.85
N ASP A 135 -8.99 2.39 -5.60
CA ASP A 135 -9.91 3.42 -5.08
C ASP A 135 -11.03 2.76 -4.26
N ILE A 136 -11.77 3.55 -3.51
CA ILE A 136 -12.90 3.10 -2.69
C ILE A 136 -14.00 2.40 -3.50
N ASP A 137 -14.12 2.73 -4.77
CA ASP A 137 -15.07 2.11 -5.72
C ASP A 137 -14.59 0.74 -6.27
N GLY A 138 -13.42 0.27 -5.85
CA GLY A 138 -12.81 -0.97 -6.31
C GLY A 138 -11.99 -0.84 -7.60
N THR A 139 -11.97 0.33 -8.22
CA THR A 139 -11.19 0.54 -9.45
C THR A 139 -9.70 0.47 -9.17
N GLU A 140 -8.99 -0.35 -9.93
CA GLU A 140 -7.54 -0.50 -9.84
C GLU A 140 -6.83 0.44 -10.82
N TYR A 141 -5.77 1.07 -10.33
CA TYR A 141 -4.94 2.00 -11.10
C TYR A 141 -3.47 1.65 -10.97
N GLU A 142 -2.75 1.69 -12.08
CA GLU A 142 -1.29 1.61 -12.11
C GLU A 142 -0.67 2.99 -11.85
N ILE A 143 0.35 3.04 -11.01
CA ILE A 143 1.10 4.27 -10.72
C ILE A 143 2.25 4.40 -11.72
N HIS A 144 2.18 5.42 -12.55
CA HIS A 144 3.23 5.71 -13.54
C HIS A 144 4.30 6.64 -12.97
N ALA A 145 3.91 7.56 -12.10
CA ALA A 145 4.85 8.47 -11.46
C ALA A 145 4.36 8.86 -10.06
N ALA A 146 5.32 9.04 -9.16
CA ALA A 146 5.14 9.58 -7.82
C ALA A 146 5.98 10.85 -7.71
N ILE A 147 5.35 12.01 -7.62
CA ILE A 147 5.99 13.32 -7.63
C ILE A 147 5.86 13.94 -6.25
N GLU A 148 6.99 14.28 -5.61
CA GLU A 148 6.99 14.94 -4.32
C GLU A 148 6.44 16.37 -4.43
N LEU A 149 5.55 16.75 -3.54
CA LEU A 149 4.98 18.08 -3.42
C LEU A 149 5.59 18.80 -2.20
N GLY A 150 6.25 19.93 -2.46
CA GLY A 150 6.90 20.71 -1.42
C GLY A 150 8.06 19.97 -0.75
N ARG A 151 8.34 20.31 0.50
CA ARG A 151 9.33 19.59 1.31
C ARG A 151 8.63 18.50 2.14
N ARG A 152 8.39 17.33 1.53
CA ARG A 152 7.71 16.20 2.19
C ARG A 152 6.31 16.51 2.71
N GLU A 153 5.61 17.41 2.03
CA GLU A 153 4.22 17.74 2.39
C GLU A 153 3.23 16.71 1.85
N GLY A 154 3.51 16.16 0.67
CA GLY A 154 2.67 15.16 0.03
C GLY A 154 3.32 14.59 -1.22
N ILE A 155 2.60 13.68 -1.85
CA ILE A 155 2.98 13.06 -3.12
C ILE A 155 1.78 13.17 -4.07
N GLU A 156 2.05 13.54 -5.31
CA GLU A 156 1.11 13.45 -6.43
C GLU A 156 1.41 12.16 -7.23
N LEU A 157 0.44 11.28 -7.28
CA LEU A 157 0.48 10.03 -8.02
C LEU A 157 -0.20 10.23 -9.36
N ILE A 158 0.52 9.97 -10.45
CA ILE A 158 -0.03 9.97 -11.80
C ILE A 158 -0.40 8.54 -12.13
N VAL A 159 -1.67 8.29 -12.43
CA VAL A 159 -2.20 6.95 -12.55
C VAL A 159 -3.05 6.75 -13.80
N SER A 160 -3.09 5.51 -14.29
CA SER A 160 -4.04 5.07 -15.33
C SER A 160 -4.89 3.92 -14.80
N ALA A 161 -6.16 3.90 -15.20
CA ALA A 161 -7.01 2.77 -14.90
C ALA A 161 -6.46 1.51 -15.56
N ARG A 162 -6.40 0.42 -14.81
CA ARG A 162 -6.08 -0.89 -15.35
C ARG A 162 -7.32 -1.39 -16.09
N GLY A 163 -7.19 -1.57 -17.41
CA GLY A 163 -8.25 -2.22 -18.19
C GLY A 163 -8.34 -3.70 -17.80
N GLU A 164 -9.56 -4.19 -17.69
CA GLU A 164 -9.82 -5.63 -17.63
C GLU A 164 -9.28 -6.34 -18.86
#